data_e38d1846fbe2e00af770e55c8cffba91
#
_entry.id   e38d1846fbe2e00af770e55c8cffba91
#
_cell.length_a   1.000
_cell.length_b   1.000
_cell.length_c   1.000
_cell.angle_alpha   90.00
_cell.angle_beta   90.00
_cell.angle_gamma   90.00
#
_symmetry.space_group_name_H-M   'P 1'
#
loop_
_entity.id
_entity.type
_entity.pdbx_description
1 polymer ?
#
loop_
_entity_poly.entity_id
_entity_poly.type
_entity_poly.pdbx_seq_one_letter_code
_entity_poly.pdbx_strand_id
1 'polypeptide(L)'
;PLEDVILETRANNTWENATFTLELIGNSMKTESTLLITSATHMRRSLWTFHAAGLNPDTYITDTFPEIKGEKTNFLPSWHVLASWPELTHEWVGYLYYRLRHKPSV
;
A
#
# COMPACT_ATOMS: atom_id res chain seq x y z
N PRO A 1 1.03 -25.27 -1.88
CA PRO A 1 0.56 -25.69 -3.20
C PRO A 1 -0.16 -24.53 -3.92
N LEU A 2 -0.20 -24.60 -5.22
CA LEU A 2 -0.82 -23.55 -6.07
C LEU A 2 -2.33 -23.38 -5.80
N GLU A 3 -2.94 -24.34 -5.16
CA GLU A 3 -4.36 -24.33 -4.80
C GLU A 3 -4.70 -23.25 -3.76
N ASP A 4 -3.71 -22.81 -2.99
CA ASP A 4 -3.87 -21.77 -1.95
C ASP A 4 -3.60 -20.35 -2.47
N VAL A 5 -3.34 -20.21 -3.78
CA VAL A 5 -3.02 -18.92 -4.41
C VAL A 5 -4.18 -18.47 -5.30
N ILE A 6 -4.73 -17.31 -4.99
CA ILE A 6 -5.75 -16.65 -5.81
C ILE A 6 -5.12 -15.44 -6.49
N LEU A 7 -5.19 -15.37 -7.82
CA LEU A 7 -4.68 -14.25 -8.59
C LEU A 7 -5.82 -13.29 -8.95
N GLU A 8 -5.65 -12.02 -8.56
CA GLU A 8 -6.48 -10.92 -9.04
C GLU A 8 -5.74 -10.23 -10.20
N THR A 9 -6.29 -10.25 -11.40
CA THR A 9 -5.65 -9.76 -12.63
C THR A 9 -6.41 -8.65 -13.33
N ARG A 10 -7.56 -8.21 -12.81
CA ARG A 10 -8.44 -7.22 -13.44
C ARG A 10 -8.13 -5.79 -13.02
N ALA A 11 -7.50 -5.62 -11.84
CA ALA A 11 -7.28 -4.31 -11.25
C ALA A 11 -6.24 -3.50 -12.05
N ASN A 12 -6.57 -2.26 -12.33
CA ASN A 12 -5.69 -1.29 -12.99
C ASN A 12 -5.14 -0.23 -12.03
N ASN A 13 -5.66 -0.18 -10.81
CA ASN A 13 -5.25 0.77 -9.79
C ASN A 13 -5.44 0.18 -8.39
N THR A 14 -4.93 0.86 -7.38
CA THR A 14 -4.97 0.40 -5.99
C THR A 14 -6.39 0.26 -5.45
N TRP A 15 -7.31 1.13 -5.86
CA TRP A 15 -8.71 1.05 -5.45
C TRP A 15 -9.40 -0.20 -6.00
N GLU A 16 -9.25 -0.44 -7.30
CA GLU A 16 -9.78 -1.64 -7.93
C GLU A 16 -9.15 -2.91 -7.34
N ASN A 17 -7.86 -2.88 -7.02
CA ASN A 17 -7.18 -3.99 -6.36
C ASN A 17 -7.86 -4.34 -5.02
N ALA A 18 -8.09 -3.36 -4.16
CA ALA A 18 -8.77 -3.60 -2.88
C ALA A 18 -10.22 -4.10 -3.07
N THR A 19 -10.96 -3.52 -4.00
CA THR A 19 -12.36 -3.87 -4.25
C THR A 19 -12.48 -5.27 -4.83
N PHE A 20 -11.69 -5.60 -5.84
CA PHE A 20 -11.72 -6.93 -6.48
C PHE A 20 -11.14 -8.02 -5.58
N THR A 21 -10.16 -7.70 -4.74
CA THR A 21 -9.68 -8.62 -3.70
C THR A 21 -10.81 -8.98 -2.73
N LEU A 22 -11.57 -7.99 -2.28
CA LEU A 22 -12.73 -8.24 -1.41
C LEU A 22 -13.81 -9.10 -2.07
N GLU A 23 -14.07 -8.90 -3.35
CA GLU A 23 -14.99 -9.76 -4.11
C GLU A 23 -14.50 -11.21 -4.14
N LEU A 24 -13.19 -11.43 -4.34
CA LEU A 24 -12.59 -12.76 -4.42
C LEU A 24 -12.60 -13.50 -3.08
N ILE A 25 -12.25 -12.82 -2.00
CA ILE A 25 -12.19 -13.45 -0.66
C ILE A 25 -13.56 -13.56 0.01
N GLY A 26 -14.54 -12.80 -0.42
CA GLY A 26 -15.91 -12.84 0.08
C GLY A 26 -16.08 -12.35 1.52
N ASN A 27 -17.31 -12.41 2.02
CA ASN A 27 -17.65 -11.91 3.36
C ASN A 27 -17.11 -12.78 4.50
N SER A 28 -16.77 -14.03 4.25
CA SER A 28 -16.29 -14.97 5.26
C SER A 28 -14.91 -14.56 5.84
N MET A 29 -14.08 -13.89 5.05
CA MET A 29 -12.75 -13.46 5.48
C MET A 29 -12.71 -12.07 6.15
N LYS A 30 -13.81 -11.37 6.23
CA LYS A 30 -13.86 -10.08 6.97
C LYS A 30 -13.67 -10.24 8.47
N THR A 31 -13.93 -11.43 8.99
CA THR A 31 -13.79 -11.77 10.42
C THR A 31 -12.48 -12.45 10.75
N GLU A 32 -11.72 -12.86 9.76
CA GLU A 32 -10.43 -13.50 9.95
C GLU A 32 -9.27 -12.50 9.84
N SER A 33 -8.15 -12.84 10.45
CA SER A 33 -6.93 -12.02 10.37
C SER A 33 -6.39 -12.05 8.94
N THR A 34 -6.24 -10.87 8.37
CA THR A 34 -5.64 -10.68 7.04
C THR A 34 -4.35 -9.90 7.16
N LEU A 35 -3.38 -10.19 6.32
CA LEU A 35 -2.08 -9.53 6.28
C LEU A 35 -1.86 -8.87 4.92
N LEU A 36 -1.68 -7.55 4.93
CA LEU A 36 -1.32 -6.78 3.76
C LEU A 36 0.20 -6.67 3.65
N ILE A 37 0.75 -7.20 2.57
CA ILE A 37 2.18 -7.20 2.28
C ILE A 37 2.44 -6.31 1.07
N THR A 38 3.24 -5.26 1.26
CA THR A 38 3.65 -4.35 0.18
C THR A 38 4.88 -3.54 0.58
N SER A 39 5.43 -2.76 -0.35
CA SER A 39 6.58 -1.90 -0.08
C SER A 39 6.22 -0.72 0.83
N ALA A 40 7.24 -0.14 1.49
CA ALA A 40 7.06 1.00 2.38
C ALA A 40 6.42 2.21 1.68
N THR A 41 6.80 2.47 0.43
CA THR A 41 6.28 3.59 -0.36
C THR A 41 4.80 3.43 -0.71
N HIS A 42 4.33 2.20 -0.88
CA HIS A 42 2.95 1.90 -1.25
C HIS A 42 2.05 1.60 -0.05
N MET A 43 2.61 1.27 1.11
CA MET A 43 1.86 0.79 2.27
C MET A 43 0.76 1.76 2.70
N ARG A 44 1.08 3.04 2.81
CA ARG A 44 0.12 4.05 3.28
C ARG A 44 -1.10 4.17 2.38
N ARG A 45 -0.89 4.21 1.06
CA ARG A 45 -1.97 4.27 0.08
C ARG A 45 -2.78 2.99 0.06
N SER A 46 -2.12 1.85 0.06
CA SER A 46 -2.77 0.54 0.06
C SER A 46 -3.61 0.34 1.31
N LEU A 47 -3.05 0.60 2.48
CA LEU A 47 -3.75 0.45 3.75
C LEU A 47 -5.01 1.33 3.82
N TRP A 48 -4.89 2.59 3.42
CA TRP A 48 -6.04 3.49 3.36
C TRP A 48 -7.13 2.97 2.42
N THR A 49 -6.72 2.45 1.26
CA THR A 49 -7.65 1.93 0.25
C THR A 49 -8.37 0.67 0.74
N PHE A 50 -7.66 -0.25 1.39
CA PHE A 50 -8.28 -1.44 1.98
C PHE A 50 -9.21 -1.10 3.14
N HIS A 51 -8.84 -0.14 3.99
CA HIS A 51 -9.75 0.35 5.03
C HIS A 51 -11.02 0.98 4.45
N ALA A 52 -10.89 1.80 3.42
CA ALA A 52 -12.03 2.41 2.74
C ALA A 52 -12.94 1.37 2.08
N ALA A 53 -12.38 0.26 1.62
CA ALA A 53 -13.14 -0.86 1.07
C ALA A 53 -13.79 -1.75 2.17
N GLY A 54 -13.45 -1.55 3.44
CA GLY A 54 -14.04 -2.25 4.57
C GLY A 54 -13.21 -3.41 5.13
N LEU A 55 -11.96 -3.54 4.73
CA LEU A 55 -11.01 -4.52 5.25
C LEU A 55 -10.00 -3.84 6.16
N ASN A 56 -9.68 -4.46 7.29
CA ASN A 56 -8.74 -3.92 8.28
C ASN A 56 -7.58 -4.90 8.47
N PRO A 57 -6.64 -4.96 7.52
CA PRO A 57 -5.55 -5.92 7.57
C PRO A 57 -4.44 -5.50 8.53
N ASP A 58 -3.73 -6.47 9.08
CA ASP A 58 -2.39 -6.25 9.61
C ASP A 58 -1.42 -5.92 8.48
N THR A 59 -0.29 -5.32 8.78
CA THR A 59 0.65 -4.83 7.76
C THR A 59 2.03 -5.45 7.88
N TYR A 60 2.62 -5.76 6.73
CA TYR A 60 4.02 -6.17 6.64
C TYR A 60 4.70 -5.46 5.47
N ILE A 61 5.80 -4.75 5.77
CA ILE A 61 6.56 -3.99 4.79
C ILE A 61 7.72 -4.83 4.27
N THR A 62 7.77 -5.06 2.95
CA THR A 62 8.81 -5.89 2.32
C THR A 62 10.14 -5.15 2.14
N ASP A 63 10.07 -3.85 1.83
CA ASP A 63 11.23 -3.01 1.56
C ASP A 63 11.35 -1.98 2.67
N THR A 64 12.20 -2.27 3.64
CA THR A 64 12.70 -1.21 4.51
C THR A 64 13.74 -0.41 3.73
N PHE A 65 13.68 0.92 3.84
CA PHE A 65 14.79 1.74 3.35
C PHE A 65 16.09 1.15 3.91
N PRO A 66 17.13 0.94 3.07
CA PRO A 66 18.39 0.47 3.60
C PRO A 66 18.80 1.40 4.74
N GLU A 67 18.99 0.84 5.93
CA GLU A 67 19.59 1.57 7.02
C GLU A 67 20.85 2.22 6.48
N ILE A 68 20.89 3.53 6.48
CA ILE A 68 22.12 4.27 6.20
C ILE A 68 23.02 4.01 7.40
N LYS A 69 23.74 2.88 7.36
CA LYS A 69 24.70 2.55 8.37
C LYS A 69 25.77 3.62 8.38
N GLY A 70 25.68 4.51 9.36
CA GLY A 70 26.87 5.07 9.98
C GLY A 70 27.63 6.18 9.24
N GLU A 71 27.09 6.81 8.23
CA GLU A 71 27.65 8.08 7.79
C GLU A 71 26.92 9.24 8.47
N LYS A 72 27.72 10.10 9.11
CA LYS A 72 27.29 11.34 9.69
C LYS A 72 26.33 12.02 8.71
N THR A 73 25.11 12.20 9.15
CA THR A 73 24.08 12.91 8.40
C THR A 73 24.60 14.29 8.01
N ASN A 74 25.17 14.37 6.83
CA ASN A 74 25.31 15.65 6.19
C ASN A 74 23.90 16.15 5.92
N PHE A 75 23.58 17.31 6.41
CA PHE A 75 22.28 17.98 6.33
C PHE A 75 21.83 18.28 4.88
N LEU A 76 22.65 17.91 3.91
CA LEU A 76 22.37 18.02 2.49
C LEU A 76 21.70 16.71 2.03
N PRO A 77 20.48 16.79 1.46
CA PRO A 77 19.86 15.62 0.88
C PRO A 77 20.78 15.03 -0.18
N SER A 78 21.09 13.76 -0.04
CA SER A 78 21.91 13.08 -1.04
C SER A 78 21.18 13.10 -2.39
N TRP A 79 21.94 13.13 -3.50
CA TRP A 79 21.37 13.06 -4.84
C TRP A 79 20.37 11.89 -5.01
N HIS A 80 20.61 10.78 -4.32
CA HIS A 80 19.71 9.62 -4.31
C HIS A 80 18.34 9.92 -3.72
N VAL A 81 18.26 10.75 -2.69
CA VAL A 81 16.98 11.17 -2.10
C VAL A 81 16.23 12.07 -3.07
N LEU A 82 16.93 13.01 -3.73
CA LEU A 82 16.31 13.86 -4.75
C LEU A 82 15.82 13.07 -5.96
N ALA A 83 16.56 12.03 -6.37
CA ALA A 83 16.17 11.14 -7.47
C ALA A 83 14.89 10.32 -7.13
N SER A 84 14.62 10.04 -5.86
CA SER A 84 13.42 9.33 -5.41
C SER A 84 12.20 10.24 -5.18
N TRP A 85 12.36 11.55 -5.20
CA TRP A 85 11.26 12.50 -4.96
C TRP A 85 10.11 12.42 -5.97
N PRO A 86 10.33 12.21 -7.27
CA PRO A 86 9.21 12.04 -8.22
C PRO A 86 8.31 10.88 -7.84
N GLU A 87 8.87 9.76 -7.36
CA GLU A 87 8.13 8.60 -6.92
C GLU A 87 7.34 8.88 -5.64
N LEU A 88 7.96 9.52 -4.64
CA LEU A 88 7.30 9.94 -3.40
C LEU A 88 6.19 10.96 -3.67
N THR A 89 6.42 11.93 -4.55
CA THR A 89 5.42 12.93 -4.94
C THR A 89 4.24 12.25 -5.62
N HIS A 90 4.48 11.29 -6.50
CA HIS A 90 3.44 10.51 -7.17
C HIS A 90 2.57 9.75 -6.15
N GLU A 91 3.18 9.12 -5.16
CA GLU A 91 2.47 8.42 -4.07
C GLU A 91 1.62 9.38 -3.22
N TRP A 92 2.15 10.55 -2.88
CA TRP A 92 1.42 11.57 -2.14
C TRP A 92 0.20 12.09 -2.91
N VAL A 93 0.35 12.39 -4.19
CA VAL A 93 -0.75 12.83 -5.07
C VAL A 93 -1.79 11.72 -5.20
N GLY A 94 -1.35 10.49 -5.40
CA GLY A 94 -2.23 9.32 -5.46
C GLY A 94 -3.02 9.13 -4.15
N TYR A 95 -2.36 9.23 -3.01
CA TYR A 95 -3.00 9.15 -1.70
C TYR A 95 -4.05 10.24 -1.50
N LEU A 96 -3.71 11.49 -1.82
CA LEU A 96 -4.63 12.62 -1.69
C LEU A 96 -5.83 12.47 -2.64
N TYR A 97 -5.59 12.05 -3.88
CA TYR A 97 -6.63 11.79 -4.86
C TYR A 97 -7.64 10.75 -4.34
N TYR A 98 -7.17 9.62 -3.85
CA TYR A 98 -8.03 8.57 -3.31
C TYR A 98 -8.78 9.03 -2.07
N ARG A 99 -8.15 9.78 -1.19
CA ARG A 99 -8.76 10.31 0.02
C ARG A 99 -9.90 11.30 -0.27
N LEU A 100 -9.76 12.10 -1.31
CA LEU A 100 -10.80 13.08 -1.71
C LEU A 100 -11.95 12.41 -2.45
N ARG A 101 -11.65 11.42 -3.29
CA ARG A 101 -12.65 10.76 -4.13
C ARG A 101 -13.42 9.66 -3.40
N HIS A 102 -12.75 8.93 -2.56
CA HIS A 102 -13.29 7.77 -1.85
C HIS A 102 -13.20 7.98 -0.34
N LYS A 103 -14.05 8.86 0.18
CA LYS A 103 -14.15 9.02 1.63
C LYS A 103 -14.61 7.70 2.25
N PRO A 104 -13.86 7.14 3.21
CA PRO A 104 -14.36 5.99 3.95
C PRO A 104 -15.66 6.41 4.66
N SER A 105 -16.71 5.65 4.49
CA SER A 105 -17.89 5.76 5.33
C SER A 105 -17.52 5.22 6.71
N VAL A 106 -17.34 6.12 7.63
CA VAL A 106 -17.14 5.77 9.03
C VAL A 106 -18.45 5.36 9.66
#